data_6105e09892c3d8b2bcfef50d1095272d
#
_entry.id   6105e09892c3d8b2bcfef50d1095272d
#
_cell.length_a   1.000
_cell.length_b   1.000
_cell.length_c   1.000
_cell.angle_alpha   90.00
_cell.angle_beta   90.00
_cell.angle_gamma   90.00
#
_symmetry.space_group_name_H-M   'P 1'
#
loop_
_entity.id
_entity.type
_entity.pdbx_description
1 polymer ?
#
loop_
_entity_poly.entity_id
_entity_poly.type
_entity_poly.pdbx_seq_one_letter_code
_entity_poly.pdbx_strand_id
1 'polypeptide(L)'
;MQPSSGFNLISFKGKMKVLHLSWMVFFVSFFVWFNHAPLLGAIAGSLGITMAQVKTLLILNVALTIPARVVVGMLTDKFGPRIVYAALLITCSIPCFMFAMATTFEQAAIARFALGFIGAGFVVGIRMVSEWFPANELGIAEGIYGGWGNFGSAAAAMLLPIIALMFGGEDGWRYAVGLTGVLSVIFGIIWYLNVTDTPKGGTYFKPKKVGAMEVTSKGDFVLLLIMKIPMYGALALLTWKLSPTGANLISANFVLAVYAFLVLLYIYEVYKTFDVNGHIFKEPVPESHRYEFKQVAVLNILYFTTFGSELAVVSMLPLFFMDVFALDMVYAGILASAYAFMNLASRPGGGWISDKLGRRITLIVLTTGLAVGYFVMGLVDASWPLWLAVVAAMACSFFVQAGEGAVFAAVPLIKRRLTGQIAGMTGAYGNVGAVVYLTALSLVDYQTFFFIIAGSAILGLGALFFMTEPDGHITEVNEDGTVELISVT
;
A
#
# COMPACT_ATOMS: atom_id res chain seq x y z
N MET A 1 6.09 -26.50 -25.04
CA MET A 1 6.66 -25.44 -24.21
C MET A 1 7.52 -24.55 -25.09
N GLN A 2 7.12 -23.29 -25.32
CA GLN A 2 8.05 -22.31 -25.93
C GLN A 2 9.13 -21.99 -24.92
N PRO A 3 10.41 -21.83 -25.32
CA PRO A 3 11.47 -21.46 -24.41
C PRO A 3 11.09 -20.12 -23.76
N SER A 4 11.14 -20.08 -22.44
CA SER A 4 10.92 -18.87 -21.66
C SER A 4 11.88 -17.81 -22.17
N SER A 5 11.37 -16.79 -22.87
CA SER A 5 12.16 -15.59 -23.14
C SER A 5 12.56 -15.04 -21.78
N GLY A 6 13.87 -15.07 -21.47
CA GLY A 6 14.41 -14.65 -20.18
C GLY A 6 13.88 -13.25 -19.80
N PHE A 7 13.93 -12.93 -18.52
CA PHE A 7 13.52 -11.65 -17.98
C PHE A 7 14.30 -10.50 -18.69
N ASN A 8 13.62 -9.78 -19.57
CA ASN A 8 14.23 -8.72 -20.38
C ASN A 8 13.44 -7.42 -20.23
N LEU A 9 13.96 -6.51 -19.39
CA LEU A 9 13.33 -5.22 -19.06
C LEU A 9 13.13 -4.29 -20.26
N ILE A 10 13.87 -4.46 -21.35
CA ILE A 10 13.74 -3.60 -22.55
C ILE A 10 12.61 -4.08 -23.45
N SER A 11 12.18 -5.33 -23.30
CA SER A 11 11.12 -5.92 -24.10
C SER A 11 9.75 -5.35 -23.75
N PHE A 12 8.98 -4.94 -24.75
CA PHE A 12 7.56 -4.51 -24.60
C PHE A 12 6.60 -5.54 -25.25
N LYS A 13 6.90 -6.87 -25.04
CA LYS A 13 6.11 -7.98 -25.59
C LYS A 13 5.77 -8.99 -24.50
N GLY A 14 4.65 -9.74 -24.68
CA GLY A 14 4.25 -10.82 -23.78
C GLY A 14 4.14 -10.37 -22.32
N LYS A 15 4.70 -11.15 -21.39
CA LYS A 15 4.66 -10.87 -19.94
C LYS A 15 5.30 -9.52 -19.59
N MET A 16 6.34 -9.10 -20.30
CA MET A 16 7.01 -7.82 -20.06
C MET A 16 6.12 -6.62 -20.41
N LYS A 17 5.32 -6.69 -21.50
CA LYS A 17 4.32 -5.65 -21.82
C LYS A 17 3.34 -5.48 -20.66
N VAL A 18 2.86 -6.60 -20.10
CA VAL A 18 1.91 -6.55 -18.97
C VAL A 18 2.55 -5.96 -17.73
N LEU A 19 3.80 -6.33 -17.42
CA LEU A 19 4.55 -5.73 -16.30
C LEU A 19 4.71 -4.22 -16.48
N HIS A 20 5.11 -3.76 -17.68
CA HIS A 20 5.28 -2.34 -17.95
C HIS A 20 3.95 -1.56 -17.82
N LEU A 21 2.87 -2.09 -18.38
CA LEU A 21 1.55 -1.46 -18.20
C LEU A 21 1.10 -1.50 -16.73
N SER A 22 1.42 -2.57 -15.99
CA SER A 22 1.05 -2.69 -14.58
C SER A 22 1.75 -1.62 -13.73
N TRP A 23 3.08 -1.48 -13.85
CA TRP A 23 3.75 -0.45 -13.05
C TRP A 23 3.39 0.98 -13.50
N MET A 24 3.10 1.21 -14.79
CA MET A 24 2.66 2.52 -15.28
C MET A 24 1.32 2.95 -14.67
N VAL A 25 0.32 2.06 -14.64
CA VAL A 25 -0.98 2.40 -14.02
C VAL A 25 -0.84 2.53 -12.50
N PHE A 26 0.08 1.80 -11.87
CA PHE A 26 0.35 1.95 -10.45
C PHE A 26 1.11 3.25 -10.15
N PHE A 27 2.04 3.66 -11.02
CA PHE A 27 2.68 4.98 -10.97
C PHE A 27 1.63 6.09 -11.01
N VAL A 28 0.69 6.03 -11.95
CA VAL A 28 -0.40 7.01 -12.04
C VAL A 28 -1.26 6.98 -10.78
N SER A 29 -1.56 5.79 -10.23
CA SER A 29 -2.30 5.68 -8.97
C SER A 29 -1.59 6.40 -7.83
N PHE A 30 -0.26 6.24 -7.69
CA PHE A 30 0.53 6.93 -6.66
C PHE A 30 0.69 8.42 -6.94
N PHE A 31 0.85 8.81 -8.18
CA PHE A 31 0.92 10.20 -8.60
C PHE A 31 -0.36 10.96 -8.23
N VAL A 32 -1.54 10.34 -8.45
CA VAL A 32 -2.84 10.86 -8.04
C VAL A 32 -3.02 10.81 -6.52
N TRP A 33 -2.61 9.71 -5.89
CA TRP A 33 -2.82 9.52 -4.45
C TRP A 33 -2.03 10.51 -3.61
N PHE A 34 -0.81 10.84 -4.01
CA PHE A 34 0.09 11.74 -3.29
C PHE A 34 0.15 13.16 -3.87
N ASN A 35 -0.74 13.52 -4.80
CA ASN A 35 -0.73 14.83 -5.46
C ASN A 35 -0.88 16.05 -4.53
N HIS A 36 -1.42 15.86 -3.32
CA HIS A 36 -1.59 16.92 -2.33
C HIS A 36 -0.33 17.19 -1.50
N ALA A 37 0.46 16.14 -1.22
CA ALA A 37 1.56 16.22 -0.25
C ALA A 37 2.55 17.38 -0.53
N PRO A 38 3.08 17.56 -1.75
CA PRO A 38 3.98 18.66 -2.04
C PRO A 38 3.28 20.02 -2.18
N LEU A 39 1.95 20.05 -2.25
CA LEU A 39 1.15 21.25 -2.45
C LEU A 39 0.45 21.73 -1.16
N LEU A 40 0.70 21.07 -0.02
CA LEU A 40 -0.01 21.34 1.25
C LEU A 40 0.11 22.80 1.69
N GLY A 41 1.26 23.45 1.48
CA GLY A 41 1.44 24.87 1.79
C GLY A 41 0.53 25.77 0.94
N ALA A 42 0.46 25.54 -0.37
CA ALA A 42 -0.41 26.28 -1.28
C ALA A 42 -1.90 26.00 -0.98
N ILE A 43 -2.27 24.74 -0.72
CA ILE A 43 -3.63 24.36 -0.32
C ILE A 43 -4.02 25.03 0.99
N ALA A 44 -3.13 25.06 1.98
CA ALA A 44 -3.39 25.69 3.27
C ALA A 44 -3.62 27.20 3.13
N GLY A 45 -2.80 27.89 2.34
CA GLY A 45 -2.96 29.30 2.03
C GLY A 45 -4.28 29.61 1.30
N SER A 46 -4.57 28.88 0.21
CA SER A 46 -5.76 29.07 -0.62
C SER A 46 -7.09 28.79 0.13
N LEU A 47 -7.10 27.77 1.02
CA LEU A 47 -8.29 27.38 1.77
C LEU A 47 -8.38 28.03 3.17
N GLY A 48 -7.33 28.74 3.61
CA GLY A 48 -7.25 29.31 4.95
C GLY A 48 -7.28 28.28 6.08
N ILE A 49 -6.67 27.09 5.85
CA ILE A 49 -6.72 25.98 6.80
C ILE A 49 -5.51 25.96 7.75
N THR A 50 -5.75 25.49 8.97
CA THR A 50 -4.74 25.39 10.01
C THR A 50 -3.80 24.19 9.80
N MET A 51 -2.63 24.19 10.44
CA MET A 51 -1.68 23.06 10.41
C MET A 51 -2.32 21.76 10.96
N ALA A 52 -3.22 21.85 11.94
CA ALA A 52 -3.96 20.70 12.45
C ALA A 52 -4.87 20.08 11.37
N GLN A 53 -5.52 20.93 10.57
CA GLN A 53 -6.35 20.50 9.44
C GLN A 53 -5.48 19.91 8.31
N VAL A 54 -4.32 20.47 8.02
CA VAL A 54 -3.33 19.90 7.08
C VAL A 54 -2.94 18.48 7.50
N LYS A 55 -2.54 18.28 8.76
CA LYS A 55 -2.21 16.94 9.29
C LYS A 55 -3.39 15.98 9.22
N THR A 56 -4.61 16.47 9.37
CA THR A 56 -5.83 15.67 9.21
C THR A 56 -6.02 15.20 7.76
N LEU A 57 -5.76 16.05 6.76
CA LEU A 57 -5.83 15.64 5.35
C LEU A 57 -4.84 14.50 5.04
N LEU A 58 -3.65 14.48 5.65
CA LEU A 58 -2.68 13.39 5.50
C LEU A 58 -3.25 12.04 5.99
N ILE A 59 -3.91 12.04 7.15
CA ILE A 59 -4.52 10.83 7.71
C ILE A 59 -5.69 10.35 6.84
N LEU A 60 -6.56 11.28 6.43
CA LEU A 60 -7.73 10.98 5.59
C LEU A 60 -7.31 10.32 4.26
N ASN A 61 -6.21 10.77 3.68
CA ASN A 61 -5.71 10.25 2.41
C ASN A 61 -5.43 8.74 2.43
N VAL A 62 -5.01 8.19 3.56
CA VAL A 62 -4.59 6.78 3.66
C VAL A 62 -5.63 5.88 4.33
N ALA A 63 -6.59 6.46 5.04
CA ALA A 63 -7.48 5.71 5.92
C ALA A 63 -8.50 4.85 5.15
N LEU A 64 -9.16 5.40 4.12
CA LEU A 64 -10.13 4.64 3.33
C LEU A 64 -9.47 3.49 2.54
N THR A 65 -8.17 3.58 2.29
CA THR A 65 -7.43 2.52 1.61
C THR A 65 -7.41 1.22 2.42
N ILE A 66 -7.59 1.27 3.75
CA ILE A 66 -7.67 0.08 4.60
C ILE A 66 -8.78 -0.86 4.13
N PRO A 67 -10.08 -0.49 4.21
CA PRO A 67 -11.15 -1.35 3.71
C PRO A 67 -11.11 -1.50 2.18
N ALA A 68 -10.67 -0.48 1.45
CA ALA A 68 -10.61 -0.52 0.00
C ALA A 68 -9.71 -1.64 -0.52
N ARG A 69 -8.54 -1.87 0.05
CA ARG A 69 -7.64 -2.95 -0.36
C ARG A 69 -8.25 -4.34 -0.16
N VAL A 70 -8.97 -4.55 0.93
CA VAL A 70 -9.66 -5.82 1.18
C VAL A 70 -10.77 -6.03 0.17
N VAL A 71 -11.62 -5.03 -0.05
CA VAL A 71 -12.74 -5.11 -1.01
C VAL A 71 -12.23 -5.27 -2.44
N VAL A 72 -11.27 -4.45 -2.85
CA VAL A 72 -10.69 -4.51 -4.20
C VAL A 72 -9.95 -5.82 -4.43
N GLY A 73 -9.28 -6.39 -3.42
CA GLY A 73 -8.68 -7.72 -3.50
C GLY A 73 -9.71 -8.81 -3.82
N MET A 74 -10.85 -8.82 -3.11
CA MET A 74 -11.95 -9.74 -3.39
C MET A 74 -12.57 -9.52 -4.77
N LEU A 75 -12.74 -8.26 -5.19
CA LEU A 75 -13.26 -7.93 -6.52
C LEU A 75 -12.30 -8.38 -7.63
N THR A 76 -11.01 -8.21 -7.41
CA THR A 76 -9.95 -8.63 -8.35
C THR A 76 -9.96 -10.15 -8.54
N ASP A 77 -10.02 -10.92 -7.45
CA ASP A 77 -10.09 -12.37 -7.54
C ASP A 77 -11.38 -12.85 -8.25
N LYS A 78 -12.48 -12.08 -8.12
CA LYS A 78 -13.78 -12.44 -8.75
C LYS A 78 -13.88 -12.01 -10.21
N PHE A 79 -13.49 -10.77 -10.55
CA PHE A 79 -13.76 -10.15 -11.85
C PHE A 79 -12.54 -10.04 -12.76
N GLY A 80 -11.35 -10.28 -12.22
CA GLY A 80 -10.08 -10.13 -12.92
C GLY A 80 -9.49 -8.73 -12.81
N PRO A 81 -8.15 -8.63 -12.85
CA PRO A 81 -7.43 -7.37 -12.66
C PRO A 81 -7.65 -6.36 -13.80
N ARG A 82 -7.92 -6.81 -15.03
CA ARG A 82 -8.15 -5.93 -16.18
C ARG A 82 -9.29 -4.95 -15.94
N ILE A 83 -10.47 -5.48 -15.55
CA ILE A 83 -11.68 -4.67 -15.35
C ILE A 83 -11.56 -3.84 -14.07
N VAL A 84 -11.10 -4.48 -12.99
CA VAL A 84 -11.06 -3.85 -11.66
C VAL A 84 -10.13 -2.65 -11.64
N TYR A 85 -8.94 -2.74 -12.27
CA TYR A 85 -8.01 -1.61 -12.27
C TYR A 85 -8.51 -0.44 -13.13
N ALA A 86 -9.05 -0.74 -14.32
CA ALA A 86 -9.63 0.30 -15.17
C ALA A 86 -10.76 1.04 -14.46
N ALA A 87 -11.70 0.30 -13.86
CA ALA A 87 -12.79 0.89 -13.10
C ALA A 87 -12.28 1.73 -11.93
N LEU A 88 -11.28 1.25 -11.17
CA LEU A 88 -10.67 1.97 -10.06
C LEU A 88 -10.10 3.32 -10.49
N LEU A 89 -9.27 3.35 -11.54
CA LEU A 89 -8.64 4.58 -12.03
C LEU A 89 -9.67 5.60 -12.53
N ILE A 90 -10.67 5.13 -13.29
CA ILE A 90 -11.71 6.01 -13.85
C ILE A 90 -12.60 6.56 -12.74
N THR A 91 -13.04 5.72 -11.80
CA THR A 91 -13.94 6.18 -10.71
C THR A 91 -13.22 7.09 -9.72
N CYS A 92 -11.95 6.85 -9.41
CA CYS A 92 -11.16 7.68 -8.51
C CYS A 92 -10.77 9.04 -9.10
N SER A 93 -10.91 9.26 -10.42
CA SER A 93 -10.77 10.59 -10.99
C SER A 93 -11.84 11.57 -10.49
N ILE A 94 -13.04 11.08 -10.15
CA ILE A 94 -14.14 11.91 -9.64
C ILE A 94 -13.74 12.62 -8.33
N PRO A 95 -13.37 11.92 -7.25
CA PRO A 95 -12.93 12.59 -6.02
C PRO A 95 -11.63 13.40 -6.22
N CYS A 96 -10.78 13.08 -7.21
CA CYS A 96 -9.63 13.90 -7.57
C CYS A 96 -10.08 15.28 -8.09
N PHE A 97 -11.05 15.34 -9.00
CA PHE A 97 -11.61 16.59 -9.48
C PHE A 97 -12.39 17.34 -8.37
N MET A 98 -13.13 16.62 -7.53
CA MET A 98 -13.79 17.22 -6.36
C MET A 98 -12.78 17.92 -5.43
N PHE A 99 -11.61 17.29 -5.20
CA PHE A 99 -10.54 17.89 -4.41
C PHE A 99 -9.96 19.15 -5.08
N ALA A 100 -9.72 19.11 -6.39
CA ALA A 100 -9.25 20.28 -7.15
C ALA A 100 -10.24 21.46 -7.10
N MET A 101 -11.54 21.19 -7.00
CA MET A 101 -12.60 22.21 -6.96
C MET A 101 -13.01 22.59 -5.53
N ALA A 102 -12.43 22.01 -4.49
CA ALA A 102 -12.79 22.28 -3.11
C ALA A 102 -12.54 23.75 -2.73
N THR A 103 -13.50 24.37 -2.07
CA THR A 103 -13.43 25.76 -1.57
C THR A 103 -13.44 25.84 -0.06
N THR A 104 -13.76 24.73 0.63
CA THR A 104 -13.74 24.61 2.08
C THR A 104 -12.92 23.40 2.53
N PHE A 105 -12.52 23.40 3.79
CA PHE A 105 -11.81 22.29 4.37
C PHE A 105 -12.63 20.99 4.33
N GLU A 106 -13.93 21.06 4.62
CA GLU A 106 -14.82 19.89 4.64
C GLU A 106 -14.91 19.25 3.25
N GLN A 107 -15.05 20.05 2.20
CA GLN A 107 -15.07 19.56 0.83
C GLN A 107 -13.73 18.88 0.48
N ALA A 108 -12.61 19.52 0.83
CA ALA A 108 -11.29 18.96 0.63
C ALA A 108 -11.09 17.65 1.41
N ALA A 109 -11.55 17.59 2.66
CA ALA A 109 -11.47 16.43 3.54
C ALA A 109 -12.28 15.24 2.98
N ILE A 110 -13.53 15.47 2.56
CA ILE A 110 -14.40 14.43 1.97
C ILE A 110 -13.78 13.89 0.67
N ALA A 111 -13.36 14.79 -0.22
CA ALA A 111 -12.76 14.42 -1.49
C ALA A 111 -11.45 13.65 -1.27
N ARG A 112 -10.61 14.07 -0.33
CA ARG A 112 -9.35 13.41 0.01
C ARG A 112 -9.55 12.03 0.61
N PHE A 113 -10.53 11.89 1.53
CA PHE A 113 -10.91 10.60 2.08
C PHE A 113 -11.38 9.63 0.99
N ALA A 114 -12.30 10.07 0.10
CA ALA A 114 -12.80 9.26 -1.00
C ALA A 114 -11.68 8.86 -1.98
N LEU A 115 -10.74 9.77 -2.27
CA LEU A 115 -9.61 9.51 -3.16
C LEU A 115 -8.64 8.47 -2.59
N GLY A 116 -8.60 8.27 -1.27
CA GLY A 116 -7.85 7.20 -0.63
C GLY A 116 -8.15 5.80 -1.19
N PHE A 117 -9.31 5.62 -1.85
CA PHE A 117 -9.69 4.36 -2.49
C PHE A 117 -8.72 3.95 -3.62
N ILE A 118 -8.07 4.91 -4.30
CA ILE A 118 -7.12 4.65 -5.40
C ILE A 118 -5.88 3.85 -4.95
N GLY A 119 -5.49 3.96 -3.68
CA GLY A 119 -4.39 3.20 -3.09
C GLY A 119 -4.61 1.68 -3.08
N ALA A 120 -5.83 1.22 -3.34
CA ALA A 120 -6.15 -0.19 -3.53
C ALA A 120 -5.68 -0.73 -4.89
N GLY A 121 -5.27 0.11 -5.85
CA GLY A 121 -4.72 -0.32 -7.13
C GLY A 121 -3.52 -1.25 -7.00
N PHE A 122 -2.74 -1.10 -5.92
CA PHE A 122 -1.61 -1.99 -5.63
C PHE A 122 -1.98 -3.48 -5.66
N VAL A 123 -3.07 -3.84 -5.01
CA VAL A 123 -3.53 -5.25 -4.89
C VAL A 123 -3.88 -5.85 -6.26
N VAL A 124 -4.45 -5.03 -7.14
CA VAL A 124 -4.88 -5.45 -8.49
C VAL A 124 -3.67 -5.84 -9.34
N GLY A 125 -2.61 -5.03 -9.29
CA GLY A 125 -1.41 -5.33 -10.07
C GLY A 125 -0.60 -6.48 -9.50
N ILE A 126 -0.56 -6.69 -8.18
CA ILE A 126 0.03 -7.89 -7.56
C ILE A 126 -0.64 -9.14 -8.15
N ARG A 127 -1.97 -9.17 -8.20
CA ARG A 127 -2.70 -10.29 -8.80
C ARG A 127 -2.39 -10.43 -10.30
N MET A 128 -2.32 -9.33 -11.07
CA MET A 128 -1.96 -9.36 -12.48
C MET A 128 -0.57 -9.94 -12.70
N VAL A 129 0.43 -9.47 -11.97
CA VAL A 129 1.82 -9.93 -12.09
C VAL A 129 1.93 -11.41 -11.75
N SER A 130 1.26 -11.86 -10.68
CA SER A 130 1.27 -13.27 -10.27
C SER A 130 0.65 -14.22 -11.31
N GLU A 131 -0.26 -13.75 -12.17
CA GLU A 131 -0.81 -14.57 -13.26
C GLU A 131 0.11 -14.68 -14.49
N TRP A 132 1.02 -13.72 -14.66
CA TRP A 132 1.87 -13.63 -15.84
C TRP A 132 3.32 -14.10 -15.63
N PHE A 133 3.78 -14.18 -14.37
CA PHE A 133 5.17 -14.50 -14.05
C PHE A 133 5.28 -15.83 -13.29
N PRO A 134 6.29 -16.66 -13.60
CA PRO A 134 6.60 -17.86 -12.84
C PRO A 134 7.19 -17.50 -11.45
N ALA A 135 7.13 -18.44 -10.50
CA ALA A 135 7.52 -18.21 -9.11
C ALA A 135 8.98 -17.72 -8.95
N ASN A 136 9.91 -18.21 -9.77
CA ASN A 136 11.32 -17.84 -9.73
C ASN A 136 11.65 -16.45 -10.30
N GLU A 137 10.70 -15.78 -10.94
CA GLU A 137 10.82 -14.41 -11.45
C GLU A 137 9.84 -13.46 -10.71
N LEU A 138 9.03 -13.98 -9.80
CA LEU A 138 7.91 -13.26 -9.23
C LEU A 138 8.38 -12.13 -8.30
N GLY A 139 9.37 -12.37 -7.45
CA GLY A 139 9.89 -11.35 -6.53
C GLY A 139 10.45 -10.13 -7.25
N ILE A 140 11.24 -10.34 -8.31
CA ILE A 140 11.76 -9.21 -9.11
C ILE A 140 10.63 -8.52 -9.88
N ALA A 141 9.66 -9.26 -10.43
CA ALA A 141 8.56 -8.68 -11.20
C ALA A 141 7.63 -7.85 -10.30
N GLU A 142 7.26 -8.34 -9.11
CA GLU A 142 6.47 -7.60 -8.14
C GLU A 142 7.24 -6.44 -7.51
N GLY A 143 8.54 -6.61 -7.30
CA GLY A 143 9.43 -5.54 -6.86
C GLY A 143 9.48 -4.38 -7.87
N ILE A 144 9.57 -4.67 -9.17
CA ILE A 144 9.49 -3.66 -10.24
C ILE A 144 8.10 -3.03 -10.28
N TYR A 145 7.04 -3.83 -10.26
CA TYR A 145 5.67 -3.34 -10.23
C TYR A 145 5.47 -2.36 -9.07
N GLY A 146 5.78 -2.79 -7.86
CA GLY A 146 5.60 -1.98 -6.66
C GLY A 146 6.56 -0.79 -6.61
N GLY A 147 7.86 -0.99 -6.87
CA GLY A 147 8.87 0.06 -6.75
C GLY A 147 8.72 1.15 -7.81
N TRP A 148 8.59 0.77 -9.08
CA TRP A 148 8.42 1.74 -10.16
C TRP A 148 7.04 2.41 -10.13
N GLY A 149 6.02 1.72 -9.61
CA GLY A 149 4.73 2.32 -9.35
C GLY A 149 4.77 3.33 -8.21
N ASN A 150 5.35 2.98 -7.06
CA ASN A 150 5.49 3.89 -5.91
C ASN A 150 6.30 5.17 -6.26
N PHE A 151 7.19 5.10 -7.26
CA PHE A 151 7.90 6.27 -7.77
C PHE A 151 6.95 7.39 -8.25
N GLY A 152 5.68 7.09 -8.50
CA GLY A 152 4.64 8.10 -8.74
C GLY A 152 4.55 9.15 -7.65
N SER A 153 4.79 8.81 -6.39
CA SER A 153 4.83 9.78 -5.28
C SER A 153 6.03 10.72 -5.36
N ALA A 154 7.20 10.20 -5.77
CA ALA A 154 8.39 11.03 -6.02
C ALA A 154 8.15 11.99 -7.19
N ALA A 155 7.57 11.49 -8.28
CA ALA A 155 7.20 12.32 -9.43
C ALA A 155 6.19 13.41 -9.03
N ALA A 156 5.21 13.09 -8.17
CA ALA A 156 4.28 14.09 -7.63
C ALA A 156 5.04 15.18 -6.83
N ALA A 157 5.93 14.76 -5.93
CA ALA A 157 6.72 15.69 -5.11
C ALA A 157 7.62 16.61 -5.95
N MET A 158 8.20 16.11 -7.04
CA MET A 158 9.07 16.88 -7.93
C MET A 158 8.30 17.78 -8.90
N LEU A 159 7.26 17.26 -9.54
CA LEU A 159 6.64 17.91 -10.70
C LEU A 159 5.47 18.81 -10.33
N LEU A 160 4.63 18.41 -9.35
CA LEU A 160 3.38 19.14 -9.09
C LEU A 160 3.61 20.56 -8.55
N PRO A 161 4.61 20.86 -7.69
CA PRO A 161 4.92 22.24 -7.31
C PRO A 161 5.30 23.10 -8.52
N ILE A 162 6.09 22.54 -9.45
CA ILE A 162 6.50 23.27 -10.67
C ILE A 162 5.28 23.52 -11.55
N ILE A 163 4.43 22.52 -11.76
CA ILE A 163 3.19 22.65 -12.55
C ILE A 163 2.26 23.68 -11.90
N ALA A 164 2.10 23.67 -10.58
CA ALA A 164 1.29 24.64 -9.87
C ALA A 164 1.80 26.08 -10.09
N LEU A 165 3.12 26.29 -10.02
CA LEU A 165 3.73 27.61 -10.30
C LEU A 165 3.56 28.05 -11.76
N MET A 166 3.59 27.11 -12.73
CA MET A 166 3.37 27.42 -14.15
C MET A 166 1.97 27.95 -14.44
N PHE A 167 0.96 27.42 -13.74
CA PHE A 167 -0.41 27.96 -13.84
C PHE A 167 -0.57 29.26 -13.07
N GLY A 168 0.28 29.52 -12.07
CA GLY A 168 0.35 30.77 -11.31
C GLY A 168 -0.82 31.02 -10.37
N GLY A 169 -0.69 32.07 -9.54
CA GLY A 169 -1.71 32.49 -8.60
C GLY A 169 -1.90 31.53 -7.41
N GLU A 170 -2.86 31.87 -6.57
CA GLU A 170 -3.19 31.08 -5.34
C GLU A 170 -3.83 29.73 -5.69
N ASP A 171 -4.41 29.60 -6.86
CA ASP A 171 -5.16 28.43 -7.33
C ASP A 171 -4.38 27.50 -8.29
N GLY A 172 -3.10 27.76 -8.55
CA GLY A 172 -2.27 26.93 -9.42
C GLY A 172 -2.24 25.43 -9.00
N TRP A 173 -2.33 25.15 -7.71
CA TRP A 173 -2.42 23.81 -7.18
C TRP A 173 -3.65 23.02 -7.67
N ARG A 174 -4.78 23.70 -7.94
CA ARG A 174 -6.02 23.10 -8.44
C ARG A 174 -5.83 22.49 -9.83
N TYR A 175 -5.17 23.22 -10.71
CA TYR A 175 -4.85 22.75 -12.06
C TYR A 175 -3.86 21.59 -12.02
N ALA A 176 -2.83 21.65 -11.15
CA ALA A 176 -1.87 20.57 -10.97
C ALA A 176 -2.56 19.29 -10.49
N VAL A 177 -3.46 19.37 -9.52
CA VAL A 177 -4.27 18.24 -9.03
C VAL A 177 -5.22 17.75 -10.13
N GLY A 178 -5.96 18.65 -10.81
CA GLY A 178 -6.88 18.29 -11.89
C GLY A 178 -6.20 17.52 -13.02
N LEU A 179 -4.99 17.92 -13.40
CA LEU A 179 -4.20 17.20 -14.40
C LEU A 179 -3.97 15.73 -14.02
N THR A 180 -3.72 15.45 -12.75
CA THR A 180 -3.54 14.06 -12.29
C THR A 180 -4.81 13.23 -12.43
N GLY A 181 -5.99 13.84 -12.24
CA GLY A 181 -7.30 13.23 -12.48
C GLY A 181 -7.50 12.86 -13.96
N VAL A 182 -7.13 13.75 -14.87
CA VAL A 182 -7.17 13.48 -16.33
C VAL A 182 -6.27 12.29 -16.68
N LEU A 183 -5.04 12.26 -16.15
CA LEU A 183 -4.11 11.15 -16.38
C LEU A 183 -4.68 9.83 -15.87
N SER A 184 -5.38 9.85 -14.73
CA SER A 184 -6.04 8.64 -14.18
C SER A 184 -7.05 8.04 -15.16
N VAL A 185 -7.90 8.86 -15.77
CA VAL A 185 -8.87 8.40 -16.79
C VAL A 185 -8.16 7.83 -18.02
N ILE A 186 -7.18 8.55 -18.55
CA ILE A 186 -6.43 8.14 -19.77
C ILE A 186 -5.77 6.77 -19.54
N PHE A 187 -5.04 6.62 -18.43
CA PHE A 187 -4.34 5.37 -18.14
C PHE A 187 -5.30 4.22 -17.78
N GLY A 188 -6.45 4.51 -17.19
CA GLY A 188 -7.51 3.52 -17.00
C GLY A 188 -8.01 2.93 -18.31
N ILE A 189 -8.23 3.78 -19.34
CA ILE A 189 -8.62 3.35 -20.68
C ILE A 189 -7.48 2.58 -21.38
N ILE A 190 -6.25 3.11 -21.34
CA ILE A 190 -5.08 2.43 -21.92
C ILE A 190 -4.92 1.03 -21.34
N TRP A 191 -5.01 0.89 -20.02
CA TRP A 191 -4.95 -0.39 -19.34
C TRP A 191 -6.01 -1.35 -19.85
N TYR A 192 -7.29 -0.95 -19.82
CA TYR A 192 -8.40 -1.80 -20.25
C TYR A 192 -8.24 -2.33 -21.68
N LEU A 193 -7.73 -1.51 -22.59
CA LEU A 193 -7.59 -1.86 -24.01
C LEU A 193 -6.36 -2.74 -24.31
N ASN A 194 -5.34 -2.77 -23.42
CA ASN A 194 -4.04 -3.35 -23.75
C ASN A 194 -3.64 -4.59 -22.96
N VAL A 195 -4.39 -4.99 -21.91
CA VAL A 195 -4.07 -6.14 -21.08
C VAL A 195 -5.16 -7.21 -21.11
N THR A 196 -4.79 -8.44 -20.78
CA THR A 196 -5.70 -9.55 -20.47
C THR A 196 -5.35 -10.11 -19.10
N ASP A 197 -6.33 -10.71 -18.40
CA ASP A 197 -6.13 -11.18 -17.02
C ASP A 197 -5.08 -12.30 -16.93
N THR A 198 -5.01 -13.17 -17.94
CA THR A 198 -4.05 -14.29 -18.03
C THR A 198 -3.36 -14.33 -19.40
N PRO A 199 -2.21 -15.01 -19.52
CA PRO A 199 -1.63 -15.38 -20.80
C PRO A 199 -2.62 -16.22 -21.64
N LYS A 200 -2.41 -16.23 -22.97
CA LYS A 200 -3.24 -17.05 -23.87
C LYS A 200 -3.16 -18.53 -23.48
N GLY A 201 -4.31 -19.14 -23.25
CA GLY A 201 -4.43 -20.55 -22.82
C GLY A 201 -4.29 -20.76 -21.32
N GLY A 202 -4.06 -19.71 -20.53
CA GLY A 202 -4.05 -19.78 -19.08
C GLY A 202 -5.46 -19.72 -18.48
N THR A 203 -5.65 -20.43 -17.36
CA THR A 203 -6.88 -20.39 -16.58
C THR A 203 -6.78 -19.37 -15.47
N TYR A 204 -7.79 -18.51 -15.32
CA TYR A 204 -7.87 -17.58 -14.19
C TYR A 204 -8.54 -18.29 -13.00
N PHE A 205 -7.75 -18.61 -11.97
CA PHE A 205 -8.26 -19.30 -10.77
C PHE A 205 -9.06 -18.35 -9.89
N LYS A 206 -10.33 -18.69 -9.65
CA LYS A 206 -11.23 -17.93 -8.77
C LYS A 206 -11.36 -18.62 -7.40
N PRO A 207 -11.60 -17.86 -6.32
CA PRO A 207 -11.90 -18.43 -5.01
C PRO A 207 -13.19 -19.30 -5.10
N LYS A 208 -13.22 -20.41 -4.36
CA LYS A 208 -14.42 -21.29 -4.31
C LYS A 208 -15.61 -20.59 -3.67
N LYS A 209 -15.38 -19.75 -2.67
CA LYS A 209 -16.39 -18.93 -1.98
C LYS A 209 -15.98 -17.47 -1.94
N VAL A 210 -16.96 -16.58 -1.94
CA VAL A 210 -16.78 -15.12 -1.93
C VAL A 210 -17.35 -14.55 -0.65
N GLY A 211 -16.69 -13.52 -0.09
CA GLY A 211 -17.18 -12.78 1.07
C GLY A 211 -16.28 -12.83 2.30
N ALA A 212 -15.37 -13.81 2.39
CA ALA A 212 -14.31 -13.86 3.40
C ALA A 212 -13.14 -14.69 2.89
N MET A 213 -11.97 -14.52 3.49
CA MET A 213 -10.79 -15.35 3.22
C MET A 213 -11.02 -16.76 3.74
N GLU A 214 -10.73 -17.76 2.90
CA GLU A 214 -10.72 -19.15 3.30
C GLU A 214 -9.53 -19.44 4.20
N VAL A 215 -9.73 -20.20 5.29
CA VAL A 215 -8.68 -20.72 6.17
C VAL A 215 -8.81 -22.22 6.35
N THR A 216 -7.76 -22.87 6.81
CA THR A 216 -7.66 -24.33 6.75
C THR A 216 -7.60 -25.02 8.10
N SER A 217 -7.58 -24.25 9.20
CA SER A 217 -7.61 -24.78 10.55
C SER A 217 -8.45 -23.90 11.50
N LYS A 218 -8.87 -24.47 12.65
CA LYS A 218 -9.59 -23.72 13.70
C LYS A 218 -8.69 -22.63 14.31
N GLY A 219 -7.39 -22.89 14.45
CA GLY A 219 -6.42 -21.90 14.92
C GLY A 219 -6.27 -20.73 13.95
N ASP A 220 -6.17 -21.03 12.65
CA ASP A 220 -6.12 -20.01 11.60
C ASP A 220 -7.39 -19.17 11.55
N PHE A 221 -8.56 -19.78 11.80
CA PHE A 221 -9.84 -19.07 11.87
C PHE A 221 -9.83 -18.01 12.99
N VAL A 222 -9.41 -18.41 14.19
CA VAL A 222 -9.31 -17.47 15.32
C VAL A 222 -8.27 -16.38 15.04
N LEU A 223 -7.11 -16.76 14.50
CA LEU A 223 -6.06 -15.81 14.15
C LEU A 223 -6.51 -14.82 13.08
N LEU A 224 -7.27 -15.28 12.05
CA LEU A 224 -7.85 -14.39 11.03
C LEU A 224 -8.78 -13.35 11.66
N LEU A 225 -9.64 -13.75 12.60
CA LEU A 225 -10.53 -12.80 13.30
C LEU A 225 -9.75 -11.78 14.12
N ILE A 226 -8.74 -12.23 14.87
CA ILE A 226 -7.86 -11.34 15.64
C ILE A 226 -7.15 -10.36 14.72
N MET A 227 -6.61 -10.83 13.60
CA MET A 227 -5.88 -9.98 12.64
C MET A 227 -6.79 -9.00 11.87
N LYS A 228 -8.11 -9.09 11.96
CA LYS A 228 -9.02 -8.05 11.46
C LYS A 228 -9.15 -6.87 12.43
N ILE A 229 -8.99 -7.08 13.75
CA ILE A 229 -9.20 -6.04 14.78
C ILE A 229 -8.35 -4.78 14.54
N PRO A 230 -7.05 -4.83 14.22
CA PRO A 230 -6.25 -3.63 13.96
C PRO A 230 -6.78 -2.74 12.83
N MET A 231 -7.41 -3.32 11.80
CA MET A 231 -8.01 -2.54 10.71
C MET A 231 -9.20 -1.70 11.22
N TYR A 232 -10.07 -2.30 12.05
CA TYR A 232 -11.17 -1.57 12.70
C TYR A 232 -10.65 -0.57 13.73
N GLY A 233 -9.58 -0.93 14.47
CA GLY A 233 -8.91 -0.04 15.40
C GLY A 233 -8.35 1.21 14.74
N ALA A 234 -7.75 1.09 13.55
CA ALA A 234 -7.27 2.23 12.79
C ALA A 234 -8.40 3.16 12.31
N LEU A 235 -9.55 2.59 11.88
CA LEU A 235 -10.72 3.38 11.51
C LEU A 235 -11.37 4.06 12.73
N ALA A 236 -11.35 3.39 13.88
CA ALA A 236 -11.81 3.98 15.15
C ALA A 236 -10.87 5.12 15.60
N LEU A 237 -9.55 4.94 15.45
CA LEU A 237 -8.55 5.96 15.73
C LEU A 237 -8.71 7.19 14.82
N LEU A 238 -8.98 6.98 13.53
CA LEU A 238 -9.35 8.08 12.63
C LEU A 238 -10.61 8.79 13.11
N THR A 239 -11.65 8.04 13.46
CA THR A 239 -12.92 8.62 13.95
C THR A 239 -12.70 9.47 15.18
N TRP A 240 -11.87 8.99 16.13
CA TRP A 240 -11.46 9.78 17.28
C TRP A 240 -10.72 11.06 16.87
N LYS A 241 -9.80 10.97 15.90
CA LYS A 241 -9.07 12.15 15.42
C LYS A 241 -9.95 13.20 14.77
N LEU A 242 -11.06 12.80 14.14
CA LEU A 242 -12.04 13.69 13.52
C LEU A 242 -13.08 14.25 14.52
N SER A 243 -13.16 13.67 15.73
CA SER A 243 -14.14 13.99 16.77
C SER A 243 -13.99 15.42 17.31
N PRO A 244 -14.94 15.91 18.12
CA PRO A 244 -14.83 17.23 18.77
C PRO A 244 -13.60 17.41 19.65
N THR A 245 -13.03 16.32 20.19
CA THR A 245 -11.80 16.34 20.98
C THR A 245 -10.52 16.35 20.12
N GLY A 246 -10.64 16.11 18.81
CA GLY A 246 -9.56 16.13 17.85
C GLY A 246 -9.64 17.32 16.89
N ALA A 247 -9.91 17.06 15.63
CA ALA A 247 -10.02 18.09 14.58
C ALA A 247 -11.39 18.79 14.51
N ASN A 248 -12.34 18.38 15.33
CA ASN A 248 -13.71 18.94 15.40
C ASN A 248 -14.46 18.96 14.04
N LEU A 249 -14.29 17.90 13.24
CA LEU A 249 -14.93 17.78 11.92
C LEU A 249 -16.26 17.07 11.94
N ILE A 250 -16.48 16.22 12.93
CA ILE A 250 -17.69 15.42 13.07
C ILE A 250 -18.27 15.58 14.49
N SER A 251 -19.60 15.57 14.60
CA SER A 251 -20.27 15.70 15.88
C SER A 251 -20.08 14.47 16.78
N ALA A 252 -20.22 14.62 18.09
CA ALA A 252 -20.12 13.50 19.03
C ALA A 252 -21.14 12.39 18.73
N ASN A 253 -22.35 12.73 18.31
CA ASN A 253 -23.36 11.74 17.92
C ASN A 253 -22.93 10.94 16.67
N PHE A 254 -22.29 11.61 15.70
CA PHE A 254 -21.79 10.95 14.52
C PHE A 254 -20.61 10.02 14.86
N VAL A 255 -19.72 10.42 15.77
CA VAL A 255 -18.64 9.55 16.30
C VAL A 255 -19.22 8.26 16.89
N LEU A 256 -20.24 8.38 17.73
CA LEU A 256 -20.90 7.22 18.33
C LEU A 256 -21.56 6.32 17.26
N ALA A 257 -22.20 6.93 16.26
CA ALA A 257 -22.78 6.18 15.14
C ALA A 257 -21.73 5.42 14.32
N VAL A 258 -20.56 6.03 14.06
CA VAL A 258 -19.45 5.36 13.37
C VAL A 258 -18.89 4.21 14.20
N TYR A 259 -18.68 4.38 15.50
CA TYR A 259 -18.23 3.28 16.37
C TYR A 259 -19.23 2.13 16.40
N ALA A 260 -20.53 2.43 16.54
CA ALA A 260 -21.57 1.39 16.47
C ALA A 260 -21.56 0.68 15.11
N PHE A 261 -21.41 1.43 14.02
CA PHE A 261 -21.31 0.86 12.67
C PHE A 261 -20.07 -0.06 12.52
N LEU A 262 -18.90 0.36 13.02
CA LEU A 262 -17.68 -0.47 12.97
C LEU A 262 -17.84 -1.78 13.74
N VAL A 263 -18.48 -1.74 14.92
CA VAL A 263 -18.79 -2.94 15.71
C VAL A 263 -19.74 -3.88 14.96
N LEU A 264 -20.84 -3.33 14.40
CA LEU A 264 -21.79 -4.12 13.63
C LEU A 264 -21.15 -4.71 12.37
N LEU A 265 -20.29 -3.96 11.69
CA LEU A 265 -19.56 -4.43 10.52
C LEU A 265 -18.59 -5.56 10.90
N TYR A 266 -17.88 -5.45 12.03
CA TYR A 266 -17.01 -6.52 12.51
C TYR A 266 -17.82 -7.79 12.85
N ILE A 267 -18.97 -7.67 13.50
CA ILE A 267 -19.88 -8.79 13.78
C ILE A 267 -20.33 -9.46 12.47
N TYR A 268 -20.72 -8.64 11.48
CA TYR A 268 -21.08 -9.15 10.15
C TYR A 268 -19.92 -9.88 9.47
N GLU A 269 -18.69 -9.35 9.57
CA GLU A 269 -17.50 -10.03 9.03
C GLU A 269 -17.19 -11.35 9.76
N VAL A 270 -17.38 -11.41 11.09
CA VAL A 270 -17.27 -12.66 11.85
C VAL A 270 -18.27 -13.69 11.33
N TYR A 271 -19.53 -13.27 11.15
CA TYR A 271 -20.57 -14.12 10.56
C TYR A 271 -20.18 -14.63 9.17
N LYS A 272 -19.73 -13.73 8.27
CA LYS A 272 -19.30 -14.12 6.92
C LYS A 272 -18.07 -15.02 6.92
N THR A 273 -17.12 -14.77 7.80
CA THR A 273 -15.95 -15.63 7.97
C THR A 273 -16.35 -17.04 8.41
N PHE A 274 -17.34 -17.15 9.31
CA PHE A 274 -17.89 -18.42 9.73
C PHE A 274 -18.68 -19.12 8.61
N ASP A 275 -19.49 -18.40 7.85
CA ASP A 275 -20.25 -18.90 6.71
C ASP A 275 -19.32 -19.56 5.66
N VAL A 276 -18.20 -18.90 5.33
CA VAL A 276 -17.19 -19.42 4.39
C VAL A 276 -16.42 -20.60 4.97
N ASN A 277 -16.05 -20.57 6.24
CA ASN A 277 -15.13 -21.51 6.87
C ASN A 277 -15.79 -22.54 7.80
N GLY A 278 -17.12 -22.57 7.91
CA GLY A 278 -17.83 -23.46 8.83
C GLY A 278 -17.54 -24.95 8.65
N HIS A 279 -17.11 -25.36 7.46
CA HIS A 279 -16.72 -26.74 7.15
C HIS A 279 -15.52 -27.23 7.97
N ILE A 280 -14.56 -26.35 8.33
CA ILE A 280 -13.36 -26.71 9.13
C ILE A 280 -13.70 -27.19 10.55
N PHE A 281 -14.90 -26.87 11.05
CA PHE A 281 -15.38 -27.33 12.36
C PHE A 281 -16.01 -28.71 12.31
N LYS A 282 -16.39 -29.18 11.09
CA LYS A 282 -17.03 -30.48 10.86
C LYS A 282 -16.03 -31.53 10.41
N GLU A 283 -15.20 -31.20 9.43
CA GLU A 283 -14.26 -32.12 8.81
C GLU A 283 -12.87 -31.48 8.67
N PRO A 284 -11.78 -32.24 8.82
CA PRO A 284 -10.43 -31.73 8.59
C PRO A 284 -10.22 -31.43 7.09
N VAL A 285 -9.61 -30.30 6.78
CA VAL A 285 -9.25 -29.94 5.41
C VAL A 285 -8.15 -30.88 4.91
N PRO A 286 -8.26 -31.45 3.69
CA PRO A 286 -7.23 -32.28 3.08
C PRO A 286 -5.87 -31.60 3.07
N GLU A 287 -4.79 -32.34 3.23
CA GLU A 287 -3.43 -31.81 3.34
C GLU A 287 -3.01 -30.99 2.12
N SER A 288 -3.38 -31.43 0.93
CA SER A 288 -3.13 -30.73 -0.35
C SER A 288 -3.80 -29.33 -0.45
N HIS A 289 -4.82 -29.08 0.36
CA HIS A 289 -5.53 -27.78 0.38
C HIS A 289 -5.07 -26.86 1.52
N ARG A 290 -4.27 -27.36 2.47
CA ARG A 290 -3.85 -26.61 3.64
C ARG A 290 -2.85 -25.52 3.29
N TYR A 291 -2.91 -24.44 4.05
CA TYR A 291 -1.87 -23.42 4.17
C TYR A 291 -1.91 -22.85 5.59
N GLU A 292 -0.85 -22.19 6.03
CA GLU A 292 -0.77 -21.61 7.35
C GLU A 292 -1.08 -20.12 7.33
N PHE A 293 -2.23 -19.70 7.83
CA PHE A 293 -2.61 -18.29 7.92
C PHE A 293 -1.63 -17.48 8.79
N LYS A 294 -0.90 -18.10 9.70
CA LYS A 294 0.14 -17.40 10.51
C LYS A 294 1.20 -16.73 9.62
N GLN A 295 1.50 -17.26 8.43
CA GLN A 295 2.43 -16.64 7.48
C GLN A 295 1.87 -15.30 6.97
N VAL A 296 0.57 -15.26 6.68
CA VAL A 296 -0.13 -14.01 6.33
C VAL A 296 -0.05 -13.01 7.49
N ALA A 297 -0.27 -13.46 8.73
CA ALA A 297 -0.20 -12.61 9.92
C ALA A 297 1.21 -11.99 10.10
N VAL A 298 2.27 -12.77 9.87
CA VAL A 298 3.65 -12.27 9.89
C VAL A 298 3.85 -11.18 8.82
N LEU A 299 3.44 -11.45 7.57
CA LEU A 299 3.57 -10.47 6.49
C LEU A 299 2.75 -9.20 6.75
N ASN A 300 1.58 -9.31 7.38
CA ASN A 300 0.76 -8.18 7.79
C ASN A 300 1.53 -7.26 8.76
N ILE A 301 2.16 -7.82 9.80
CA ILE A 301 2.92 -7.06 10.79
C ILE A 301 4.16 -6.42 10.15
N LEU A 302 4.85 -7.14 9.27
CA LEU A 302 6.00 -6.60 8.56
C LEU A 302 5.59 -5.45 7.63
N TYR A 303 4.48 -5.58 6.93
CA TYR A 303 4.00 -4.53 6.03
C TYR A 303 3.43 -3.31 6.75
N PHE A 304 2.92 -3.51 7.98
CA PHE A 304 2.59 -2.42 8.88
C PHE A 304 3.81 -1.54 9.17
N THR A 305 4.98 -2.15 9.45
CA THR A 305 6.20 -1.41 9.79
C THR A 305 6.91 -0.85 8.56
N THR A 306 6.96 -1.59 7.45
CA THR A 306 7.64 -1.16 6.21
C THR A 306 6.77 -0.14 5.45
N PHE A 307 5.74 -0.58 4.78
CA PHE A 307 4.90 0.30 3.95
C PHE A 307 4.11 1.34 4.75
N GLY A 308 3.72 1.00 5.98
CA GLY A 308 3.05 1.97 6.87
C GLY A 308 3.95 3.16 7.18
N SER A 309 5.23 2.92 7.44
CA SER A 309 6.19 4.00 7.66
C SER A 309 6.53 4.74 6.36
N GLU A 310 6.64 4.03 5.21
CA GLU A 310 6.83 4.71 3.91
C GLU A 310 5.72 5.71 3.64
N LEU A 311 4.46 5.27 3.73
CA LEU A 311 3.31 6.14 3.46
C LEU A 311 3.30 7.36 4.38
N ALA A 312 3.59 7.17 5.66
CA ALA A 312 3.63 8.27 6.62
C ALA A 312 4.77 9.25 6.30
N VAL A 313 5.98 8.75 6.04
CA VAL A 313 7.16 9.59 5.79
C VAL A 313 7.06 10.29 4.44
N VAL A 314 6.67 9.61 3.37
CA VAL A 314 6.45 10.25 2.05
C VAL A 314 5.40 11.37 2.15
N SER A 315 4.37 11.18 2.98
CA SER A 315 3.32 12.19 3.17
C SER A 315 3.83 13.45 3.90
N MET A 316 4.76 13.30 4.85
CA MET A 316 5.17 14.39 5.73
C MET A 316 6.55 14.98 5.42
N LEU A 317 7.39 14.27 4.68
CA LEU A 317 8.79 14.63 4.48
C LEU A 317 9.00 16.00 3.81
N PRO A 318 8.16 16.45 2.83
CA PRO A 318 8.23 17.82 2.34
C PRO A 318 8.04 18.86 3.47
N LEU A 319 7.04 18.66 4.35
CA LEU A 319 6.81 19.55 5.50
C LEU A 319 8.00 19.53 6.48
N PHE A 320 8.57 18.34 6.75
CA PHE A 320 9.75 18.21 7.59
C PHE A 320 10.91 19.05 7.06
N PHE A 321 11.22 19.00 5.77
CA PHE A 321 12.30 19.80 5.18
C PHE A 321 11.99 21.30 5.18
N MET A 322 10.72 21.68 4.98
CA MET A 322 10.31 23.10 5.09
C MET A 322 10.47 23.60 6.52
N ASP A 323 10.01 22.85 7.51
CA ASP A 323 9.95 23.28 8.91
C ASP A 323 11.34 23.25 9.58
N VAL A 324 12.11 22.18 9.37
CA VAL A 324 13.43 21.98 10.04
C VAL A 324 14.54 22.76 9.38
N PHE A 325 14.56 22.85 8.05
CA PHE A 325 15.64 23.48 7.28
C PHE A 325 15.23 24.81 6.64
N ALA A 326 14.02 25.31 6.91
CA ALA A 326 13.47 26.57 6.38
C ALA A 326 13.53 26.66 4.83
N LEU A 327 13.25 25.54 4.15
CA LEU A 327 13.28 25.47 2.69
C LEU A 327 11.96 25.93 2.06
N ASP A 328 12.03 26.46 0.83
CA ASP A 328 10.83 26.70 0.02
C ASP A 328 10.17 25.38 -0.42
N MET A 329 8.90 25.47 -0.84
CA MET A 329 8.06 24.33 -1.20
C MET A 329 8.66 23.47 -2.33
N VAL A 330 9.25 24.09 -3.35
CA VAL A 330 9.80 23.38 -4.52
C VAL A 330 11.05 22.62 -4.12
N TYR A 331 11.97 23.28 -3.42
CA TYR A 331 13.22 22.68 -3.00
C TYR A 331 12.99 21.57 -1.97
N ALA A 332 12.12 21.80 -1.00
CA ALA A 332 11.69 20.78 -0.03
C ALA A 332 11.06 19.56 -0.71
N GLY A 333 10.19 19.76 -1.71
CA GLY A 333 9.58 18.70 -2.50
C GLY A 333 10.61 17.87 -3.29
N ILE A 334 11.58 18.54 -3.92
CA ILE A 334 12.68 17.87 -4.65
C ILE A 334 13.51 17.01 -3.69
N LEU A 335 13.91 17.54 -2.53
CA LEU A 335 14.73 16.79 -1.57
C LEU A 335 13.93 15.64 -0.93
N ALA A 336 12.67 15.86 -0.61
CA ALA A 336 11.79 14.80 -0.09
C ALA A 336 11.58 13.67 -1.09
N SER A 337 11.57 14.00 -2.40
CA SER A 337 11.43 12.99 -3.46
C SER A 337 12.57 11.96 -3.45
N ALA A 338 13.74 12.31 -2.94
CA ALA A 338 14.91 11.42 -2.85
C ALA A 338 14.58 10.15 -2.03
N TYR A 339 13.76 10.27 -0.99
CA TYR A 339 13.28 9.13 -0.20
C TYR A 339 12.47 8.15 -1.07
N ALA A 340 11.46 8.64 -1.79
CA ALA A 340 10.61 7.81 -2.63
C ALA A 340 11.30 7.37 -3.94
N PHE A 341 12.32 8.11 -4.40
CA PHE A 341 13.15 7.77 -5.56
C PHE A 341 13.86 6.41 -5.39
N MET A 342 14.24 6.07 -4.16
CA MET A 342 14.88 4.79 -3.84
C MET A 342 14.03 3.58 -4.24
N ASN A 343 12.69 3.72 -4.35
CA ASN A 343 11.80 2.65 -4.80
C ASN A 343 12.18 2.02 -6.16
N LEU A 344 12.81 2.80 -7.05
CA LEU A 344 13.23 2.30 -8.36
C LEU A 344 14.22 1.13 -8.28
N ALA A 345 15.07 1.12 -7.26
CA ALA A 345 16.11 0.12 -7.07
C ALA A 345 15.88 -0.75 -5.82
N SER A 346 15.47 -0.14 -4.70
CA SER A 346 15.41 -0.82 -3.40
C SER A 346 14.35 -1.92 -3.39
N ARG A 347 13.15 -1.63 -3.90
CA ARG A 347 12.04 -2.59 -3.87
C ARG A 347 12.27 -3.78 -4.79
N PRO A 348 12.68 -3.61 -6.09
CA PRO A 348 13.12 -4.73 -6.92
C PRO A 348 14.30 -5.48 -6.33
N GLY A 349 15.28 -4.76 -5.76
CA GLY A 349 16.46 -5.33 -5.11
C GLY A 349 16.10 -6.19 -3.91
N GLY A 350 15.20 -5.73 -3.04
CA GLY A 350 14.71 -6.47 -1.88
C GLY A 350 13.99 -7.76 -2.27
N GLY A 351 13.14 -7.72 -3.30
CA GLY A 351 12.50 -8.91 -3.85
C GLY A 351 13.51 -9.90 -4.42
N TRP A 352 14.46 -9.43 -5.23
CA TRP A 352 15.51 -10.26 -5.81
C TRP A 352 16.45 -10.89 -4.76
N ILE A 353 16.87 -10.11 -3.76
CA ILE A 353 17.70 -10.60 -2.65
C ILE A 353 16.93 -11.66 -1.86
N SER A 354 15.65 -11.44 -1.62
CA SER A 354 14.75 -12.36 -0.94
C SER A 354 14.63 -13.70 -1.66
N ASP A 355 14.53 -13.68 -3.00
CA ASP A 355 14.48 -14.88 -3.82
C ASP A 355 15.81 -15.67 -3.81
N LYS A 356 16.96 -14.99 -3.60
CA LYS A 356 18.30 -15.59 -3.65
C LYS A 356 18.84 -16.05 -2.29
N LEU A 357 18.64 -15.26 -1.24
CA LEU A 357 19.23 -15.51 0.08
C LEU A 357 18.24 -16.10 1.09
N GLY A 358 16.99 -16.30 0.68
CA GLY A 358 15.91 -16.72 1.56
C GLY A 358 15.15 -15.53 2.16
N ARG A 359 13.84 -15.71 2.29
CA ARG A 359 12.89 -14.65 2.63
C ARG A 359 13.03 -14.19 4.07
N ARG A 360 13.13 -15.15 4.99
CA ARG A 360 13.22 -14.88 6.43
C ARG A 360 14.48 -14.09 6.80
N ILE A 361 15.66 -14.53 6.35
CA ILE A 361 16.94 -13.87 6.65
C ILE A 361 16.95 -12.46 6.06
N THR A 362 16.53 -12.31 4.80
CA THR A 362 16.44 -11.01 4.14
C THR A 362 15.55 -10.05 4.93
N LEU A 363 14.36 -10.50 5.35
CA LEU A 363 13.44 -9.67 6.14
C LEU A 363 14.00 -9.28 7.51
N ILE A 364 14.74 -10.16 8.20
CA ILE A 364 15.43 -9.82 9.47
C ILE A 364 16.41 -8.68 9.25
N VAL A 365 17.29 -8.80 8.24
CA VAL A 365 18.30 -7.77 7.93
C VAL A 365 17.65 -6.45 7.55
N LEU A 366 16.63 -6.48 6.67
CA LEU A 366 15.97 -5.26 6.21
C LEU A 366 15.14 -4.59 7.31
N THR A 367 14.46 -5.35 8.16
CA THR A 367 13.71 -4.78 9.29
C THR A 367 14.64 -4.20 10.36
N THR A 368 15.81 -4.82 10.58
CA THR A 368 16.83 -4.26 11.47
C THR A 368 17.39 -2.95 10.89
N GLY A 369 17.70 -2.92 9.59
CA GLY A 369 18.16 -1.72 8.91
C GLY A 369 17.13 -0.58 8.93
N LEU A 370 15.84 -0.91 8.80
CA LEU A 370 14.73 0.04 8.96
C LEU A 370 14.73 0.66 10.36
N ALA A 371 14.87 -0.17 11.41
CA ALA A 371 14.91 0.32 12.80
C ALA A 371 16.07 1.31 13.00
N VAL A 372 17.27 0.95 12.54
CA VAL A 372 18.45 1.83 12.63
C VAL A 372 18.26 3.09 11.78
N GLY A 373 17.73 2.97 10.56
CA GLY A 373 17.47 4.08 9.66
C GLY A 373 16.54 5.13 10.28
N TYR A 374 15.42 4.71 10.84
CA TYR A 374 14.50 5.63 11.51
C TYR A 374 15.04 6.17 12.83
N PHE A 375 15.84 5.39 13.56
CA PHE A 375 16.56 5.93 14.72
C PHE A 375 17.50 7.09 14.31
N VAL A 376 18.25 6.92 13.23
CA VAL A 376 19.12 8.00 12.69
C VAL A 376 18.29 9.20 12.24
N MET A 377 17.15 8.98 11.55
CA MET A 377 16.24 10.07 11.17
C MET A 377 15.71 10.85 12.39
N GLY A 378 15.50 10.19 13.51
CA GLY A 378 15.11 10.83 14.77
C GLY A 378 16.21 11.72 15.38
N LEU A 379 17.44 11.60 14.93
CA LEU A 379 18.54 12.47 15.36
C LEU A 379 18.74 13.68 14.44
N VAL A 380 18.06 13.74 13.30
CA VAL A 380 18.19 14.83 12.33
C VAL A 380 17.49 16.09 12.85
N ASP A 381 18.25 17.19 12.95
CA ASP A 381 17.76 18.51 13.32
C ASP A 381 18.37 19.62 12.43
N ALA A 382 18.05 20.86 12.71
CA ALA A 382 18.52 22.01 11.94
C ALA A 382 20.07 22.21 11.97
N SER A 383 20.79 21.55 12.86
CA SER A 383 22.27 21.63 12.94
C SER A 383 22.95 20.69 11.92
N TRP A 384 22.22 19.73 11.36
CA TRP A 384 22.77 18.81 10.37
C TRP A 384 23.04 19.52 9.03
N PRO A 385 24.13 19.18 8.34
CA PRO A 385 24.25 19.55 6.93
C PRO A 385 23.09 18.98 6.13
N LEU A 386 22.41 19.79 5.33
CA LEU A 386 21.21 19.40 4.58
C LEU A 386 21.45 18.15 3.71
N TRP A 387 22.60 18.08 3.02
CA TRP A 387 22.94 16.92 2.20
C TRP A 387 23.04 15.63 3.03
N LEU A 388 23.52 15.70 4.28
CA LEU A 388 23.63 14.53 5.15
C LEU A 388 22.24 14.06 5.62
N ALA A 389 21.33 14.98 5.92
CA ALA A 389 19.94 14.66 6.23
C ALA A 389 19.24 13.94 5.05
N VAL A 390 19.48 14.38 3.80
CA VAL A 390 18.95 13.73 2.60
C VAL A 390 19.55 12.33 2.42
N VAL A 391 20.86 12.17 2.61
CA VAL A 391 21.53 10.85 2.53
C VAL A 391 20.99 9.91 3.61
N ALA A 392 20.78 10.40 4.84
CA ALA A 392 20.19 9.62 5.92
C ALA A 392 18.77 9.16 5.57
N ALA A 393 17.95 10.05 4.99
CA ALA A 393 16.60 9.73 4.51
C ALA A 393 16.63 8.66 3.39
N MET A 394 17.55 8.78 2.41
CA MET A 394 17.73 7.79 1.35
C MET A 394 18.19 6.43 1.89
N ALA A 395 19.15 6.42 2.81
CA ALA A 395 19.65 5.19 3.44
C ALA A 395 18.55 4.49 4.25
N CYS A 396 17.76 5.23 5.03
CA CYS A 396 16.58 4.71 5.72
C CYS A 396 15.60 4.10 4.73
N SER A 397 15.26 4.87 3.69
CA SER A 397 14.32 4.47 2.64
C SER A 397 14.73 3.17 1.93
N PHE A 398 16.04 2.95 1.71
CA PHE A 398 16.53 1.71 1.12
C PHE A 398 16.05 0.48 1.89
N PHE A 399 16.23 0.46 3.21
CA PHE A 399 15.81 -0.68 4.04
C PHE A 399 14.29 -0.84 4.10
N VAL A 400 13.57 0.27 4.17
CA VAL A 400 12.10 0.30 4.20
C VAL A 400 11.54 -0.34 2.93
N GLN A 401 11.92 0.18 1.77
CA GLN A 401 11.38 -0.22 0.48
C GLN A 401 11.87 -1.58 0.00
N ALA A 402 13.14 -1.94 0.31
CA ALA A 402 13.63 -3.29 0.10
C ALA A 402 12.84 -4.31 0.94
N GLY A 403 12.50 -3.95 2.20
CA GLY A 403 11.63 -4.75 3.06
C GLY A 403 10.26 -4.97 2.46
N GLU A 404 9.66 -3.97 1.83
CA GLU A 404 8.38 -4.09 1.13
C GLU A 404 8.45 -5.07 -0.04
N GLY A 405 9.51 -4.99 -0.85
CA GLY A 405 9.75 -5.92 -1.94
C GLY A 405 9.89 -7.36 -1.45
N ALA A 406 10.62 -7.58 -0.36
CA ALA A 406 10.79 -8.89 0.24
C ALA A 406 9.49 -9.46 0.84
N VAL A 407 8.62 -8.62 1.45
CA VAL A 407 7.30 -9.03 1.95
C VAL A 407 6.43 -9.52 0.80
N PHE A 408 6.32 -8.75 -0.29
CA PHE A 408 5.44 -9.12 -1.40
C PHE A 408 6.00 -10.23 -2.27
N ALA A 409 7.31 -10.47 -2.31
CA ALA A 409 7.90 -11.67 -2.89
C ALA A 409 7.39 -12.97 -2.23
N ALA A 410 6.93 -12.91 -0.98
CA ALA A 410 6.40 -14.05 -0.25
C ALA A 410 4.88 -14.23 -0.37
N VAL A 411 4.10 -13.17 -0.62
CA VAL A 411 2.62 -13.19 -0.63
C VAL A 411 2.04 -14.23 -1.59
N PRO A 412 2.40 -14.31 -2.88
CA PRO A 412 1.80 -15.26 -3.80
C PRO A 412 2.18 -16.72 -3.54
N LEU A 413 3.23 -16.93 -2.77
CA LEU A 413 3.75 -18.25 -2.44
C LEU A 413 3.04 -18.92 -1.27
N ILE A 414 2.14 -18.20 -0.58
CA ILE A 414 1.33 -18.78 0.50
C ILE A 414 0.17 -19.61 -0.07
N LYS A 415 -0.64 -19.00 -0.94
CA LYS A 415 -1.77 -19.67 -1.62
C LYS A 415 -2.18 -18.90 -2.87
N ARG A 416 -1.89 -19.45 -4.06
CA ARG A 416 -2.03 -18.74 -5.33
C ARG A 416 -3.46 -18.25 -5.61
N ARG A 417 -4.47 -19.10 -5.38
CA ARG A 417 -5.88 -18.71 -5.59
C ARG A 417 -6.40 -17.63 -4.65
N LEU A 418 -5.70 -17.36 -3.55
CA LEU A 418 -6.04 -16.34 -2.55
C LEU A 418 -5.09 -15.13 -2.60
N THR A 419 -4.21 -15.05 -3.59
CA THR A 419 -3.19 -13.99 -3.68
C THR A 419 -3.79 -12.59 -3.57
N GLY A 420 -4.91 -12.31 -4.24
CA GLY A 420 -5.58 -11.01 -4.16
C GLY A 420 -6.10 -10.69 -2.76
N GLN A 421 -6.69 -11.67 -2.07
CA GLN A 421 -7.19 -11.50 -0.71
C GLN A 421 -6.04 -11.36 0.31
N ILE A 422 -4.97 -12.16 0.17
CA ILE A 422 -3.78 -12.08 1.02
C ILE A 422 -3.09 -10.72 0.78
N ALA A 423 -2.86 -10.34 -0.48
CA ALA A 423 -2.29 -9.04 -0.83
C ALA A 423 -3.17 -7.88 -0.33
N GLY A 424 -4.50 -8.04 -0.40
CA GLY A 424 -5.46 -7.08 0.11
C GLY A 424 -5.33 -6.87 1.62
N MET A 425 -5.27 -7.94 2.37
CA MET A 425 -5.13 -7.90 3.82
C MET A 425 -3.75 -7.37 4.23
N THR A 426 -2.66 -7.90 3.65
CA THR A 426 -1.30 -7.43 3.92
C THR A 426 -1.15 -5.95 3.54
N GLY A 427 -1.66 -5.57 2.37
CA GLY A 427 -1.67 -4.18 1.94
C GLY A 427 -2.48 -3.26 2.86
N ALA A 428 -3.64 -3.71 3.37
CA ALA A 428 -4.44 -2.95 4.34
C ALA A 428 -3.65 -2.67 5.63
N TYR A 429 -2.85 -3.63 6.10
CA TYR A 429 -1.99 -3.44 7.27
C TYR A 429 -0.94 -2.33 7.09
N GLY A 430 -0.40 -2.14 5.89
CA GLY A 430 0.44 -0.98 5.59
C GLY A 430 -0.30 0.33 5.81
N ASN A 431 -1.58 0.43 5.41
CA ASN A 431 -2.38 1.64 5.67
C ASN A 431 -2.79 1.77 7.15
N VAL A 432 -3.00 0.65 7.86
CA VAL A 432 -3.15 0.67 9.33
C VAL A 432 -1.93 1.32 9.98
N GLY A 433 -0.72 0.90 9.57
CA GLY A 433 0.54 1.51 10.01
C GLY A 433 0.59 3.00 9.71
N ALA A 434 0.26 3.40 8.48
CA ALA A 434 0.25 4.81 8.08
C ALA A 434 -0.71 5.66 8.94
N VAL A 435 -1.94 5.18 9.19
CA VAL A 435 -2.91 5.87 10.06
C VAL A 435 -2.37 6.01 11.48
N VAL A 436 -1.79 4.95 12.04
CA VAL A 436 -1.19 4.97 13.38
C VAL A 436 -0.03 5.95 13.45
N TYR A 437 0.92 5.88 12.51
CA TYR A 437 2.09 6.77 12.49
C TYR A 437 1.72 8.23 12.25
N LEU A 438 0.84 8.53 11.28
CA LEU A 438 0.40 9.90 11.01
C LEU A 438 -0.43 10.47 12.18
N THR A 439 -1.19 9.63 12.88
CA THR A 439 -1.87 10.05 14.10
C THR A 439 -0.86 10.36 15.20
N ALA A 440 0.16 9.52 15.38
CA ALA A 440 1.26 9.81 16.30
C ALA A 440 1.96 11.14 15.95
N LEU A 441 2.30 11.38 14.66
CA LEU A 441 2.87 12.64 14.18
C LEU A 441 2.01 13.85 14.54
N SER A 442 0.71 13.70 14.62
CA SER A 442 -0.19 14.80 15.00
C SER A 442 -0.11 15.17 16.49
N LEU A 443 0.52 14.33 17.32
CA LEU A 443 0.57 14.45 18.78
C LEU A 443 1.99 14.71 19.31
N VAL A 444 3.03 14.41 18.50
CA VAL A 444 4.42 14.51 18.90
C VAL A 444 5.24 15.31 17.86
N ASP A 445 6.48 15.67 18.22
CA ASP A 445 7.45 16.27 17.30
C ASP A 445 8.04 15.24 16.30
N TYR A 446 8.78 15.74 15.31
CA TYR A 446 9.39 14.91 14.27
C TYR A 446 10.40 13.90 14.83
N GLN A 447 11.20 14.26 15.83
CA GLN A 447 12.18 13.38 16.45
C GLN A 447 11.50 12.18 17.10
N THR A 448 10.53 12.45 17.99
CA THR A 448 9.75 11.42 18.68
C THR A 448 8.98 10.55 17.68
N PHE A 449 8.46 11.14 16.62
CA PHE A 449 7.78 10.40 15.55
C PHE A 449 8.68 9.34 14.90
N PHE A 450 9.90 9.69 14.52
CA PHE A 450 10.84 8.75 13.94
C PHE A 450 11.27 7.67 14.94
N PHE A 451 11.44 8.00 16.22
CA PHE A 451 11.74 7.00 17.27
C PHE A 451 10.57 6.04 17.51
N ILE A 452 9.32 6.48 17.39
CA ILE A 452 8.14 5.60 17.45
C ILE A 452 8.19 4.58 16.31
N ILE A 453 8.51 5.02 15.09
CA ILE A 453 8.63 4.09 13.96
C ILE A 453 9.77 3.11 14.18
N ALA A 454 10.95 3.58 14.60
CA ALA A 454 12.10 2.73 14.90
C ALA A 454 11.75 1.65 15.96
N GLY A 455 11.07 2.06 17.05
CA GLY A 455 10.61 1.15 18.10
C GLY A 455 9.60 0.12 17.61
N SER A 456 8.72 0.49 16.68
CA SER A 456 7.72 -0.42 16.12
C SER A 456 8.32 -1.57 15.30
N ALA A 457 9.55 -1.41 14.77
CA ALA A 457 10.26 -2.47 14.07
C ALA A 457 10.50 -3.71 14.95
N ILE A 458 10.52 -3.56 16.27
CA ILE A 458 10.61 -4.68 17.22
C ILE A 458 9.43 -5.64 17.05
N LEU A 459 8.24 -5.10 16.73
CA LEU A 459 7.06 -5.95 16.45
C LEU A 459 7.29 -6.80 15.19
N GLY A 460 7.84 -6.18 14.12
CA GLY A 460 8.21 -6.88 12.89
C GLY A 460 9.26 -7.98 13.12
N LEU A 461 10.32 -7.65 13.86
CA LEU A 461 11.36 -8.62 14.23
C LEU A 461 10.80 -9.75 15.08
N GLY A 462 9.91 -9.45 16.05
CA GLY A 462 9.22 -10.47 16.84
C GLY A 462 8.35 -11.41 15.99
N ALA A 463 7.64 -10.87 14.99
CA ALA A 463 6.81 -11.67 14.08
C ALA A 463 7.65 -12.65 13.24
N LEU A 464 8.87 -12.28 12.85
CA LEU A 464 9.78 -13.11 12.05
C LEU A 464 10.23 -14.41 12.73
N PHE A 465 10.11 -14.51 14.07
CA PHE A 465 10.32 -15.80 14.76
C PHE A 465 9.31 -16.87 14.32
N PHE A 466 8.12 -16.47 13.90
CA PHE A 466 7.04 -17.35 13.46
C PHE A 466 7.03 -17.59 11.94
N MET A 467 7.92 -16.94 11.19
CA MET A 467 8.02 -17.13 9.76
C MET A 467 8.71 -18.46 9.45
N THR A 468 8.04 -19.27 8.62
CA THR A 468 8.64 -20.46 7.98
C THR A 468 9.05 -20.09 6.57
N GLU A 469 10.25 -20.52 6.14
CA GLU A 469 10.69 -20.36 4.76
C GLU A 469 9.81 -21.23 3.86
N PRO A 470 9.22 -20.68 2.77
CA PRO A 470 8.57 -21.53 1.77
C PRO A 470 9.60 -22.47 1.14
N ASP A 471 9.32 -23.76 1.15
CA ASP A 471 10.24 -24.78 0.62
C ASP A 471 9.48 -25.76 -0.28
N GLY A 472 10.16 -26.28 -1.31
CA GLY A 472 9.66 -27.29 -2.21
C GLY A 472 8.59 -26.81 -3.20
N HIS A 473 7.36 -27.27 -3.06
CA HIS A 473 6.26 -27.00 -3.99
C HIS A 473 5.00 -26.56 -3.26
N ILE A 474 4.31 -25.57 -3.82
CA ILE A 474 2.94 -25.22 -3.44
C ILE A 474 1.98 -26.08 -4.23
N THR A 475 1.03 -26.69 -3.54
CA THR A 475 -0.01 -27.49 -4.16
C THR A 475 -1.25 -26.64 -4.45
N GLU A 476 -1.64 -26.56 -5.72
CA GLU A 476 -2.95 -26.02 -6.14
C GLU A 476 -3.79 -27.13 -6.75
N VAL A 477 -5.08 -27.13 -6.42
CA VAL A 477 -6.03 -28.11 -6.93
C VAL A 477 -7.00 -27.38 -7.85
N ASN A 478 -7.02 -27.78 -9.11
CA ASN A 478 -7.89 -27.26 -10.15
C ASN A 478 -9.36 -27.61 -9.90
N GLU A 479 -10.28 -26.97 -10.60
CA GLU A 479 -11.73 -27.27 -10.50
C GLU A 479 -12.09 -28.70 -10.95
N ASP A 480 -11.29 -29.28 -11.83
CA ASP A 480 -11.42 -30.67 -12.32
C ASP A 480 -10.78 -31.70 -11.36
N GLY A 481 -10.22 -31.28 -10.23
CA GLY A 481 -9.58 -32.13 -9.24
C GLY A 481 -8.12 -32.46 -9.57
N THR A 482 -7.56 -31.99 -10.68
CA THR A 482 -6.13 -32.16 -10.98
C THR A 482 -5.26 -31.34 -10.04
N VAL A 483 -4.13 -31.91 -9.62
CA VAL A 483 -3.19 -31.29 -8.69
C VAL A 483 -2.01 -30.70 -9.47
N GLU A 484 -1.81 -29.40 -9.37
CA GLU A 484 -0.67 -28.70 -9.93
C GLU A 484 0.34 -28.39 -8.82
N LEU A 485 1.59 -28.82 -9.02
CA LEU A 485 2.72 -28.53 -8.13
C LEU A 485 3.49 -27.33 -8.70
N ILE A 486 3.45 -26.22 -7.96
CA ILE A 486 4.15 -24.98 -8.32
C ILE A 486 5.44 -24.94 -7.52
N SER A 487 6.60 -25.01 -8.21
CA SER A 487 7.90 -24.85 -7.55
C SER A 487 8.05 -23.47 -6.92
N VAL A 488 8.57 -23.43 -5.71
CA VAL A 488 8.88 -22.18 -4.97
C VAL A 488 10.38 -21.87 -4.92
N THR A 489 11.19 -22.78 -5.46
CA THR A 489 12.64 -22.63 -5.56
C THR A 489 13.09 -22.45 -7.02
#